data_4330d3dbc67870c5b03cb52de4bfe52a
#
_entry.id   4330d3dbc67870c5b03cb52de4bfe52a
#
_cell.length_a   1.000
_cell.length_b   1.000
_cell.length_c   1.000
_cell.angle_alpha   90.00
_cell.angle_beta   90.00
_cell.angle_gamma   90.00
#
_symmetry.space_group_name_H-M   'P 1'
#
loop_
_entity.id
_entity.type
_entity.pdbx_description
1 polymer ?
#
loop_
_entity_poly.entity_id
_entity_poly.type
_entity_poly.pdbx_seq_one_letter_code
_entity_poly.pdbx_strand_id
1 'polypeptide(L)'
;MPRILQLVLAGFILAQGQVDRRPVVIERAPVRFIKDPNPSFSAVAVDSDSNMLVVSDENMFRIMEYDRRESTPPRARLTEPKRIISGTNTKAEMICGVYIDPKTKEIYALNGDTQNWMPVFSPDARGNVSPNRALNIPGHPFQMAADEEKQLLYMTIQSDNKIVVYRKQASGGEKPVRTIEGNDTQLEDPHGLALDLKNKLIFVSNFGNVDYRAAGRAGRFGKFEPPSITVYPMESTGNVKPLRIIEGPKTLMNWPAHMAFHEERQELFVANDADNSILVFRASDDGDTAPIRIIKGPKTGIKSPPGIALDSKLGELYIANMGTPSITVFPVTANGDVPPTRTIRGGPEGAVGLMIGNPGAVGYDSKREQILVPN
;
A
#
# COMPACT_ATOMS: atom_id res chain seq x y z
N MET A 1 62.17 64.38 11.47
CA MET A 1 61.01 63.90 12.26
C MET A 1 59.88 63.55 11.29
N PRO A 2 59.61 62.28 11.00
CA PRO A 2 58.51 61.95 10.08
C PRO A 2 57.21 61.72 10.89
N ARG A 3 56.13 62.29 10.40
CA ARG A 3 54.77 62.11 10.92
C ARG A 3 54.21 60.74 10.46
N ILE A 4 53.80 59.96 11.43
CA ILE A 4 53.13 58.71 11.22
C ILE A 4 51.64 58.98 10.91
N LEU A 5 51.19 58.56 9.72
CA LEU A 5 49.78 58.61 9.28
C LEU A 5 49.10 57.35 9.72
N GLN A 6 48.18 57.42 10.71
CA GLN A 6 47.33 56.28 11.09
C GLN A 6 46.15 56.18 10.10
N LEU A 7 46.12 55.08 9.36
CA LEU A 7 44.93 54.70 8.56
C LEU A 7 43.93 53.98 9.51
N VAL A 8 42.79 54.60 9.71
CA VAL A 8 41.63 53.96 10.35
C VAL A 8 40.88 53.20 9.29
N LEU A 9 40.93 51.86 9.34
CA LEU A 9 40.11 50.96 8.53
C LEU A 9 38.72 50.87 9.16
N ALA A 10 37.73 51.54 8.60
CA ALA A 10 36.34 51.39 8.95
C ALA A 10 35.80 50.06 8.33
N GLY A 11 35.66 49.05 9.14
CA GLY A 11 35.02 47.79 8.74
C GLY A 11 33.52 48.00 8.56
N PHE A 12 33.04 47.94 7.33
CA PHE A 12 31.62 47.81 7.03
C PHE A 12 31.19 46.38 7.38
N ILE A 13 30.50 46.18 8.49
CA ILE A 13 29.76 44.96 8.80
C ILE A 13 28.48 45.03 7.94
N LEU A 14 28.48 44.34 6.83
CA LEU A 14 27.24 44.01 6.11
C LEU A 14 26.43 43.08 7.00
N ALA A 15 25.42 43.61 7.66
CA ALA A 15 24.37 42.79 8.28
C ALA A 15 23.64 42.06 7.15
N GLN A 16 24.01 40.80 6.92
CA GLN A 16 23.18 39.90 6.09
C GLN A 16 21.85 39.69 6.82
N GLY A 17 20.84 40.42 6.38
CA GLY A 17 19.47 40.15 6.81
C GLY A 17 19.16 38.68 6.57
N GLN A 18 18.92 37.96 7.65
CA GLN A 18 18.48 36.57 7.62
C GLN A 18 17.11 36.55 6.91
N VAL A 19 17.07 36.12 5.65
CA VAL A 19 15.81 35.93 4.95
C VAL A 19 15.03 34.88 5.69
N ASP A 20 13.89 35.24 6.26
CA ASP A 20 12.98 34.33 6.92
C ASP A 20 12.53 33.29 5.90
N ARG A 21 13.05 32.05 6.03
CA ARG A 21 12.78 30.93 5.14
C ARG A 21 11.59 30.09 5.60
N ARG A 22 10.74 30.61 6.46
CA ARG A 22 9.53 29.89 6.84
C ARG A 22 8.63 29.73 5.62
N PRO A 23 8.07 28.53 5.40
CA PRO A 23 7.13 28.32 4.30
C PRO A 23 5.93 29.25 4.45
N VAL A 24 5.56 29.92 3.37
CA VAL A 24 4.32 30.71 3.33
C VAL A 24 3.16 29.77 3.07
N VAL A 25 2.27 29.63 4.03
CA VAL A 25 1.01 28.88 3.86
C VAL A 25 0.01 29.83 3.19
N ILE A 26 -0.48 29.44 2.02
CA ILE A 26 -1.51 30.17 1.29
C ILE A 26 -2.80 29.38 1.35
N GLU A 27 -3.76 29.81 2.14
CA GLU A 27 -5.09 29.23 2.19
C GLU A 27 -5.98 29.87 1.12
N ARG A 28 -6.27 29.12 0.06
CA ARG A 28 -7.19 29.55 -1.01
C ARG A 28 -8.04 28.38 -1.47
N ALA A 29 -9.34 28.61 -1.58
CA ALA A 29 -10.23 27.63 -2.21
C ALA A 29 -9.87 27.48 -3.71
N PRO A 30 -9.96 26.27 -4.27
CA PRO A 30 -9.73 26.05 -5.69
C PRO A 30 -10.78 26.79 -6.54
N VAL A 31 -10.35 27.33 -7.66
CA VAL A 31 -11.23 28.04 -8.62
C VAL A 31 -12.16 27.07 -9.34
N ARG A 32 -11.71 25.83 -9.54
CA ARG A 32 -12.46 24.75 -10.18
C ARG A 32 -12.14 23.44 -9.48
N PHE A 33 -13.12 22.58 -9.44
CA PHE A 33 -13.03 21.24 -8.85
C PHE A 33 -13.46 20.19 -9.86
N ILE A 34 -12.60 19.22 -10.13
CA ILE A 34 -12.91 18.05 -10.94
C ILE A 34 -12.93 16.84 -10.00
N LYS A 35 -14.08 16.14 -9.95
CA LYS A 35 -14.24 14.91 -9.18
C LYS A 35 -14.34 13.72 -10.10
N ASP A 36 -13.58 12.67 -9.83
CA ASP A 36 -13.87 11.36 -10.35
C ASP A 36 -15.02 10.76 -9.51
N PRO A 37 -16.16 10.41 -10.11
CA PRO A 37 -17.26 9.79 -9.40
C PRO A 37 -17.02 8.31 -9.08
N ASN A 38 -15.97 7.70 -9.65
CA ASN A 38 -15.69 6.29 -9.53
C ASN A 38 -14.61 6.02 -8.46
N PRO A 39 -14.69 4.89 -7.74
CA PRO A 39 -13.65 4.50 -6.80
C PRO A 39 -12.39 4.04 -7.52
N SER A 40 -11.26 4.08 -6.80
CA SER A 40 -9.98 3.48 -7.20
C SER A 40 -9.57 2.46 -6.14
N PHE A 41 -9.81 1.18 -6.44
CA PHE A 41 -9.61 0.11 -5.46
C PHE A 41 -8.14 -0.26 -5.32
N SER A 42 -7.60 -0.13 -4.09
CA SER A 42 -6.20 -0.40 -3.79
C SER A 42 -5.97 -1.64 -2.93
N ALA A 43 -6.74 -1.84 -1.88
CA ALA A 43 -6.60 -3.00 -1.02
C ALA A 43 -7.91 -3.79 -0.94
N VAL A 44 -7.81 -5.09 -0.71
CA VAL A 44 -8.96 -5.99 -0.59
C VAL A 44 -8.73 -7.02 0.52
N ALA A 45 -9.80 -7.30 1.28
CA ALA A 45 -9.84 -8.39 2.25
C ALA A 45 -11.15 -9.17 2.10
N VAL A 46 -11.10 -10.47 2.37
CA VAL A 46 -12.26 -11.36 2.26
C VAL A 46 -12.43 -12.19 3.52
N ASP A 47 -13.68 -12.34 3.95
CA ASP A 47 -14.10 -13.30 4.97
C ASP A 47 -15.22 -14.17 4.40
N SER A 48 -14.90 -15.43 4.13
CA SER A 48 -15.85 -16.37 3.52
C SER A 48 -16.96 -16.82 4.45
N ASP A 49 -16.71 -16.81 5.75
CA ASP A 49 -17.70 -17.27 6.73
C ASP A 49 -18.88 -16.30 6.85
N SER A 50 -18.64 -15.00 6.75
CA SER A 50 -19.69 -13.97 6.70
C SER A 50 -20.07 -13.51 5.28
N ASN A 51 -19.39 -14.01 4.24
CA ASN A 51 -19.48 -13.54 2.86
C ASN A 51 -19.14 -12.05 2.70
N MET A 52 -18.29 -11.53 3.56
CA MET A 52 -17.84 -10.13 3.54
C MET A 52 -16.65 -9.97 2.58
N LEU A 53 -16.72 -8.97 1.73
CA LEU A 53 -15.61 -8.49 0.91
C LEU A 53 -15.44 -7.01 1.17
N VAL A 54 -14.30 -6.61 1.71
CA VAL A 54 -13.97 -5.23 2.03
C VAL A 54 -12.88 -4.73 1.10
N VAL A 55 -13.08 -3.55 0.53
CA VAL A 55 -12.09 -2.87 -0.30
C VAL A 55 -11.87 -1.44 0.17
N SER A 56 -10.67 -0.94 -0.04
CA SER A 56 -10.35 0.47 0.10
C SER A 56 -10.46 1.19 -1.25
N ASP A 57 -10.89 2.44 -1.19
CA ASP A 57 -10.99 3.36 -2.31
C ASP A 57 -10.09 4.56 -2.02
N GLU A 58 -9.01 4.68 -2.76
CA GLU A 58 -8.03 5.77 -2.60
C GLU A 58 -8.48 7.08 -3.23
N ASN A 59 -9.47 7.06 -4.13
CA ASN A 59 -9.95 8.25 -4.79
C ASN A 59 -10.88 9.09 -3.89
N MET A 60 -11.72 8.41 -3.11
CA MET A 60 -12.70 9.07 -2.24
C MET A 60 -12.50 8.76 -0.75
N PHE A 61 -11.39 8.13 -0.40
CA PHE A 61 -11.03 7.77 0.97
C PHE A 61 -12.14 6.99 1.69
N ARG A 62 -12.50 5.85 1.10
CA ARG A 62 -13.62 5.02 1.56
C ARG A 62 -13.17 3.60 1.87
N ILE A 63 -13.87 3.00 2.81
CA ILE A 63 -13.91 1.55 3.01
C ILE A 63 -15.28 1.10 2.54
N MET A 64 -15.33 0.17 1.58
CA MET A 64 -16.56 -0.29 0.95
C MET A 64 -16.72 -1.79 1.17
N GLU A 65 -17.92 -2.21 1.59
CA GLU A 65 -18.24 -3.63 1.75
C GLU A 65 -19.19 -4.11 0.66
N TYR A 66 -18.86 -5.28 0.09
CA TYR A 66 -19.68 -6.03 -0.86
C TYR A 66 -19.94 -7.45 -0.34
N ASP A 67 -20.91 -8.12 -0.90
CA ASP A 67 -21.01 -9.58 -0.81
C ASP A 67 -19.99 -10.20 -1.77
N ARG A 68 -19.09 -11.04 -1.28
CA ARG A 68 -18.05 -11.68 -2.11
C ARG A 68 -18.62 -12.54 -3.25
N ARG A 69 -19.88 -12.95 -3.14
CA ARG A 69 -20.58 -13.79 -4.14
C ARG A 69 -21.16 -12.98 -5.30
N GLU A 70 -21.20 -11.65 -5.16
CA GLU A 70 -21.74 -10.80 -6.22
C GLU A 70 -20.88 -10.81 -7.48
N SER A 71 -21.54 -10.61 -8.59
CA SER A 71 -20.93 -10.30 -9.88
C SER A 71 -21.81 -9.25 -10.56
N THR A 72 -21.23 -8.14 -10.96
CA THR A 72 -21.99 -7.07 -11.61
C THR A 72 -22.54 -7.56 -12.95
N PRO A 73 -23.86 -7.56 -13.17
CA PRO A 73 -24.43 -7.94 -14.45
C PRO A 73 -23.88 -7.09 -15.61
N PRO A 74 -23.73 -7.64 -16.83
CA PRO A 74 -23.13 -6.92 -17.96
C PRO A 74 -23.78 -5.56 -18.27
N ARG A 75 -25.11 -5.46 -18.08
CA ARG A 75 -25.84 -4.21 -18.33
C ARG A 75 -25.98 -3.29 -17.12
N ALA A 76 -25.54 -3.73 -15.94
CA ALA A 76 -25.55 -2.91 -14.75
C ALA A 76 -24.37 -1.95 -14.76
N ARG A 77 -24.62 -0.72 -14.33
CA ARG A 77 -23.59 0.30 -14.24
C ARG A 77 -22.51 -0.09 -13.22
N LEU A 78 -22.92 -0.54 -12.04
CA LEU A 78 -22.04 -0.95 -10.95
C LEU A 78 -22.79 -1.89 -10.00
N THR A 79 -22.08 -2.50 -9.05
CA THR A 79 -22.65 -3.12 -7.86
C THR A 79 -22.63 -2.11 -6.73
N GLU A 80 -23.79 -1.83 -6.14
CA GLU A 80 -23.86 -0.95 -4.96
C GLU A 80 -23.24 -1.67 -3.75
N PRO A 81 -22.35 -1.02 -3.00
CA PRO A 81 -21.83 -1.62 -1.78
C PRO A 81 -22.92 -1.76 -0.72
N LYS A 82 -22.84 -2.80 0.11
CA LYS A 82 -23.75 -2.99 1.25
C LYS A 82 -23.61 -1.85 2.26
N ARG A 83 -22.40 -1.33 2.42
CA ARG A 83 -22.11 -0.17 3.27
C ARG A 83 -20.81 0.50 2.85
N ILE A 84 -20.68 1.75 3.29
CA ILE A 84 -19.51 2.59 3.10
C ILE A 84 -19.16 3.20 4.46
N ILE A 85 -17.87 3.19 4.81
CA ILE A 85 -17.29 3.96 5.92
C ILE A 85 -16.46 5.06 5.28
N SER A 86 -16.79 6.32 5.54
CA SER A 86 -16.09 7.46 4.94
C SER A 86 -16.44 8.75 5.66
N GLY A 87 -15.52 9.70 5.68
CA GLY A 87 -15.71 11.03 6.27
C GLY A 87 -14.65 11.36 7.31
N THR A 88 -14.62 12.62 7.74
CA THR A 88 -13.54 13.20 8.55
C THR A 88 -13.37 12.57 9.93
N ASN A 89 -14.43 11.98 10.50
CA ASN A 89 -14.36 11.34 11.82
C ASN A 89 -13.71 9.95 11.76
N THR A 90 -13.62 9.34 10.58
CA THR A 90 -13.17 7.96 10.42
C THR A 90 -11.66 7.80 10.59
N LYS A 91 -10.87 8.84 10.42
CA LYS A 91 -9.40 8.79 10.30
C LYS A 91 -8.94 7.91 9.13
N ALA A 92 -9.83 7.57 8.22
CA ALA A 92 -9.51 6.80 7.02
C ALA A 92 -9.21 7.76 5.88
N GLU A 93 -8.01 7.64 5.29
CA GLU A 93 -7.56 8.45 4.16
C GLU A 93 -6.98 7.55 3.07
N MET A 94 -5.71 7.66 2.71
CA MET A 94 -5.03 6.77 1.78
C MET A 94 -4.87 5.38 2.39
N ILE A 95 -5.83 4.51 2.18
CA ILE A 95 -5.86 3.17 2.79
C ILE A 95 -5.15 2.18 1.86
N CYS A 96 -3.90 1.87 2.17
CA CYS A 96 -3.09 0.91 1.41
C CYS A 96 -3.31 -0.55 1.82
N GLY A 97 -3.84 -0.81 3.02
CA GLY A 97 -4.09 -2.17 3.49
C GLY A 97 -5.40 -2.29 4.26
N VAL A 98 -6.12 -3.38 4.05
CA VAL A 98 -7.32 -3.75 4.82
C VAL A 98 -7.22 -5.19 5.32
N TYR A 99 -7.76 -5.42 6.51
CA TYR A 99 -7.84 -6.75 7.12
C TYR A 99 -9.18 -6.90 7.85
N ILE A 100 -9.78 -8.07 7.77
CA ILE A 100 -11.00 -8.45 8.49
C ILE A 100 -10.61 -9.45 9.57
N ASP A 101 -10.88 -9.13 10.83
CA ASP A 101 -10.71 -10.08 11.93
C ASP A 101 -11.67 -11.26 11.75
N PRO A 102 -11.18 -12.51 11.64
CA PRO A 102 -12.06 -13.66 11.38
C PRO A 102 -13.02 -13.98 12.53
N LYS A 103 -12.75 -13.51 13.76
CA LYS A 103 -13.58 -13.74 14.95
C LYS A 103 -14.54 -12.60 15.22
N THR A 104 -14.02 -11.38 15.31
CA THR A 104 -14.81 -10.19 15.68
C THR A 104 -15.46 -9.52 14.49
N LYS A 105 -14.99 -9.82 13.26
CA LYS A 105 -15.37 -9.16 12.00
C LYS A 105 -15.05 -7.65 11.99
N GLU A 106 -14.20 -7.20 12.92
CA GLU A 106 -13.68 -5.84 12.90
C GLU A 106 -12.85 -5.61 11.63
N ILE A 107 -12.94 -4.41 11.10
CA ILE A 107 -12.20 -3.98 9.91
C ILE A 107 -11.05 -3.09 10.35
N TYR A 108 -9.83 -3.52 10.05
CA TYR A 108 -8.61 -2.75 10.22
C TYR A 108 -8.28 -2.09 8.88
N ALA A 109 -8.03 -0.79 8.90
CA ALA A 109 -7.68 -0.02 7.71
C ALA A 109 -6.34 0.68 7.92
N LEU A 110 -5.37 0.34 7.09
CA LEU A 110 -4.00 0.82 7.22
C LEU A 110 -3.81 2.03 6.30
N ASN A 111 -3.76 3.23 6.87
CA ASN A 111 -3.42 4.42 6.09
C ASN A 111 -1.94 4.40 5.71
N GLY A 112 -1.64 4.63 4.45
CA GLY A 112 -0.28 4.69 3.92
C GLY A 112 0.32 6.09 3.98
N ASP A 113 0.13 6.89 2.95
CA ASP A 113 0.96 8.08 2.69
C ASP A 113 0.60 9.34 3.49
N THR A 114 -0.64 9.53 3.89
CA THR A 114 -1.12 10.82 4.39
C THR A 114 -1.25 10.88 5.91
N GLN A 115 -1.55 9.77 6.54
CA GLN A 115 -1.80 9.67 7.99
C GLN A 115 -1.08 8.47 8.58
N ASN A 116 -0.63 8.61 9.82
CA ASN A 116 0.04 7.54 10.56
C ASN A 116 -0.92 6.68 11.39
N TRP A 117 -2.20 6.67 11.08
CA TRP A 117 -3.20 5.95 11.85
C TRP A 117 -3.67 4.67 11.15
N MET A 118 -3.79 3.61 11.91
CA MET A 118 -4.58 2.43 11.55
C MET A 118 -5.88 2.45 12.35
N PRO A 119 -6.97 3.02 11.82
CA PRO A 119 -8.29 2.92 12.45
C PRO A 119 -8.83 1.49 12.37
N VAL A 120 -9.58 1.09 13.40
CA VAL A 120 -10.26 -0.20 13.49
C VAL A 120 -11.74 0.05 13.76
N PHE A 121 -12.59 -0.54 12.93
CA PHE A 121 -14.04 -0.32 12.95
C PHE A 121 -14.78 -1.59 13.37
N SER A 122 -15.94 -1.38 14.04
CA SER A 122 -16.86 -2.48 14.31
C SER A 122 -17.48 -3.05 13.02
N PRO A 123 -17.95 -4.30 13.05
CA PRO A 123 -18.52 -4.96 11.87
C PRO A 123 -19.78 -4.29 11.31
N ASP A 124 -20.42 -3.39 12.05
CA ASP A 124 -21.63 -2.65 11.66
C ASP A 124 -21.39 -1.15 11.41
N ALA A 125 -20.13 -0.70 11.49
CA ALA A 125 -19.75 0.69 11.23
C ALA A 125 -20.15 1.14 9.83
N ARG A 126 -20.73 2.34 9.71
CA ARG A 126 -21.12 2.95 8.42
C ARG A 126 -21.12 4.47 8.49
N GLY A 127 -20.89 5.10 7.34
CA GLY A 127 -20.88 6.56 7.23
C GLY A 127 -19.69 7.21 7.95
N ASN A 128 -19.87 8.43 8.41
CA ASN A 128 -18.85 9.23 9.08
C ASN A 128 -18.78 8.92 10.59
N VAL A 129 -18.28 7.76 10.95
CA VAL A 129 -18.16 7.30 12.33
C VAL A 129 -16.71 7.31 12.81
N SER A 130 -16.51 7.52 14.11
CA SER A 130 -15.19 7.35 14.72
C SER A 130 -14.84 5.86 14.82
N PRO A 131 -13.56 5.48 14.64
CA PRO A 131 -13.13 4.11 14.85
C PRO A 131 -13.24 3.70 16.32
N ASN A 132 -13.44 2.40 16.59
CA ASN A 132 -13.45 1.86 17.96
C ASN A 132 -12.12 2.10 18.67
N ARG A 133 -11.03 1.97 17.91
CA ARG A 133 -9.65 2.28 18.29
C ARG A 133 -8.83 2.68 17.08
N ALA A 134 -7.70 3.32 17.32
CA ALA A 134 -6.73 3.62 16.27
C ALA A 134 -5.32 3.50 16.84
N LEU A 135 -4.43 2.85 16.08
CA LEU A 135 -3.01 2.74 16.41
C LEU A 135 -2.21 3.75 15.58
N ASN A 136 -1.30 4.46 16.22
CA ASN A 136 -0.37 5.34 15.52
C ASN A 136 0.85 4.53 15.03
N ILE A 137 1.05 4.49 13.72
CA ILE A 137 2.13 3.72 13.07
C ILE A 137 2.92 4.67 12.17
N PRO A 138 4.02 5.28 12.66
CA PRO A 138 4.84 6.18 11.84
C PRO A 138 5.53 5.46 10.69
N GLY A 139 5.72 6.14 9.57
CA GLY A 139 6.59 5.72 8.47
C GLY A 139 5.89 5.10 7.26
N HIS A 140 4.66 5.44 6.99
CA HIS A 140 3.91 5.00 5.81
C HIS A 140 3.76 3.47 5.74
N PRO A 141 2.91 2.88 6.57
CA PRO A 141 2.61 1.45 6.52
C PRO A 141 1.82 1.08 5.25
N PHE A 142 2.14 -0.06 4.62
CA PHE A 142 1.53 -0.41 3.34
C PHE A 142 0.66 -1.67 3.39
N GLN A 143 1.19 -2.81 3.80
CA GLN A 143 0.39 -4.04 3.95
C GLN A 143 0.50 -4.60 5.37
N MET A 144 -0.56 -5.29 5.81
CA MET A 144 -0.59 -6.02 7.07
C MET A 144 -0.99 -7.48 6.86
N ALA A 145 -0.49 -8.34 7.74
CA ALA A 145 -0.94 -9.71 7.89
C ALA A 145 -0.99 -10.09 9.38
N ALA A 146 -1.90 -10.98 9.74
CA ALA A 146 -2.14 -11.37 11.13
C ALA A 146 -1.69 -12.80 11.44
N ASP A 147 -1.06 -12.98 12.59
CA ASP A 147 -0.95 -14.27 13.28
C ASP A 147 -2.08 -14.36 14.30
N GLU A 148 -3.15 -15.07 13.94
CA GLU A 148 -4.36 -15.19 14.76
C GLU A 148 -4.15 -16.03 16.02
N GLU A 149 -3.19 -16.95 16.02
CA GLU A 149 -2.87 -17.76 17.19
C GLU A 149 -2.15 -16.90 18.25
N LYS A 150 -1.15 -16.13 17.81
CA LYS A 150 -0.36 -15.25 18.69
C LYS A 150 -0.97 -13.88 18.90
N GLN A 151 -2.05 -13.53 18.20
CA GLN A 151 -2.70 -12.21 18.21
C GLN A 151 -1.71 -11.09 17.88
N LEU A 152 -0.96 -11.26 16.79
CA LEU A 152 0.06 -10.32 16.30
C LEU A 152 -0.30 -9.81 14.91
N LEU A 153 0.00 -8.54 14.65
CA LEU A 153 -0.06 -7.89 13.34
C LEU A 153 1.35 -7.57 12.86
N TYR A 154 1.69 -8.04 11.69
CA TYR A 154 2.92 -7.74 10.97
C TYR A 154 2.61 -6.71 9.90
N MET A 155 3.45 -5.68 9.77
CA MET A 155 3.24 -4.59 8.80
C MET A 155 4.56 -4.16 8.18
N THR A 156 4.53 -3.91 6.88
CA THR A 156 5.62 -3.23 6.17
C THR A 156 5.53 -1.74 6.39
N ILE A 157 6.67 -1.09 6.58
CA ILE A 157 6.80 0.36 6.72
C ILE A 157 7.71 0.85 5.59
N GLN A 158 7.09 1.46 4.60
CA GLN A 158 7.70 1.86 3.34
C GLN A 158 8.86 2.85 3.54
N SER A 159 8.58 3.99 4.14
CA SER A 159 9.55 5.10 4.23
C SER A 159 10.78 4.79 5.06
N ASP A 160 10.67 3.87 6.01
CA ASP A 160 11.74 3.55 6.96
C ASP A 160 12.43 2.21 6.64
N ASN A 161 12.04 1.54 5.56
CA ASN A 161 12.60 0.25 5.16
C ASN A 161 12.60 -0.77 6.31
N LYS A 162 11.43 -1.00 6.93
CA LYS A 162 11.32 -1.90 8.08
C LYS A 162 10.03 -2.71 8.09
N ILE A 163 10.03 -3.77 8.90
CA ILE A 163 8.84 -4.52 9.28
C ILE A 163 8.60 -4.26 10.76
N VAL A 164 7.37 -3.96 11.15
CA VAL A 164 6.97 -3.82 12.55
C VAL A 164 5.95 -4.88 12.93
N VAL A 165 6.02 -5.35 14.15
CA VAL A 165 5.08 -6.32 14.71
C VAL A 165 4.43 -5.73 15.94
N TYR A 166 3.10 -5.66 15.93
CA TYR A 166 2.30 -5.15 17.05
C TYR A 166 1.39 -6.24 17.61
N ARG A 167 0.94 -6.06 18.84
CA ARG A 167 -0.22 -6.81 19.34
C ARG A 167 -1.46 -6.41 18.53
N LYS A 168 -2.31 -7.34 18.21
CA LYS A 168 -3.51 -7.09 17.39
C LYS A 168 -4.46 -6.07 18.02
N GLN A 169 -4.49 -6.00 19.34
CA GLN A 169 -5.31 -5.04 20.09
C GLN A 169 -4.57 -3.73 20.43
N ALA A 170 -3.37 -3.50 19.86
CA ALA A 170 -2.60 -2.29 20.11
C ALA A 170 -3.39 -1.03 19.71
N SER A 171 -3.16 0.06 20.41
CA SER A 171 -3.93 1.30 20.25
C SER A 171 -3.10 2.52 20.68
N GLY A 172 -3.48 3.69 20.20
CA GLY A 172 -2.80 4.94 20.53
C GLY A 172 -1.34 4.93 20.10
N GLY A 173 -0.44 5.27 21.00
CA GLY A 173 1.00 5.34 20.78
C GLY A 173 1.77 4.11 21.27
N GLU A 174 1.14 2.94 21.38
CA GLU A 174 1.84 1.70 21.74
C GLU A 174 3.02 1.45 20.80
N LYS A 175 4.08 0.82 21.35
CA LYS A 175 5.28 0.49 20.58
C LYS A 175 5.16 -0.92 19.99
N PRO A 176 5.83 -1.18 18.86
CA PRO A 176 5.89 -2.53 18.32
C PRO A 176 6.58 -3.48 19.30
N VAL A 177 6.15 -4.72 19.35
CA VAL A 177 6.78 -5.79 20.13
C VAL A 177 8.06 -6.29 19.47
N ARG A 178 8.19 -6.14 18.15
CA ARG A 178 9.39 -6.42 17.36
C ARG A 178 9.49 -5.47 16.17
N THR A 179 10.72 -5.23 15.73
CA THR A 179 11.04 -4.49 14.51
C THR A 179 12.19 -5.18 13.80
N ILE A 180 12.09 -5.36 12.49
CA ILE A 180 13.17 -5.78 11.60
C ILE A 180 13.58 -4.56 10.80
N GLU A 181 14.79 -4.07 10.98
CA GLU A 181 15.31 -2.87 10.35
C GLU A 181 16.84 -2.87 10.31
N GLY A 182 17.44 -2.19 9.35
CA GLY A 182 18.87 -2.04 9.21
C GLY A 182 19.40 -2.51 7.86
N ASN A 183 20.69 -2.24 7.59
CA ASN A 183 21.26 -2.40 6.25
C ASN A 183 21.36 -3.85 5.79
N ASP A 184 21.52 -4.80 6.72
CA ASP A 184 21.63 -6.22 6.37
C ASP A 184 20.29 -6.84 6.00
N THR A 185 19.16 -6.18 6.32
CA THR A 185 17.84 -6.70 6.02
C THR A 185 17.52 -6.71 4.54
N GLN A 186 18.16 -5.87 3.74
CA GLN A 186 17.89 -5.70 2.30
C GLN A 186 16.43 -5.31 2.01
N LEU A 187 15.76 -4.68 2.97
CA LEU A 187 14.46 -4.06 2.76
C LEU A 187 14.68 -2.73 2.02
N GLU A 188 14.06 -2.62 0.86
CA GLU A 188 14.14 -1.43 0.01
C GLU A 188 12.75 -1.09 -0.51
N ASP A 189 12.10 -0.10 0.12
CA ASP A 189 10.72 0.30 -0.17
C ASP A 189 9.75 -0.89 -0.05
N PRO A 190 9.64 -1.49 1.16
CA PRO A 190 8.83 -2.69 1.38
C PRO A 190 7.34 -2.39 1.31
N HIS A 191 6.64 -3.06 0.40
CA HIS A 191 5.21 -2.91 0.19
C HIS A 191 4.42 -4.11 0.67
N GLY A 192 4.51 -5.22 -0.03
CA GLY A 192 3.72 -6.41 0.28
C GLY A 192 4.27 -7.22 1.45
N LEU A 193 3.37 -7.89 2.16
CA LEU A 193 3.72 -8.79 3.25
C LEU A 193 2.79 -10.00 3.28
N ALA A 194 3.36 -11.19 3.39
CA ALA A 194 2.61 -12.42 3.59
C ALA A 194 3.28 -13.32 4.66
N LEU A 195 2.50 -14.13 5.34
CA LEU A 195 2.98 -15.03 6.40
C LEU A 195 2.76 -16.49 6.01
N ASP A 196 3.79 -17.31 6.16
CA ASP A 196 3.68 -18.77 6.26
C ASP A 196 3.70 -19.16 7.74
N LEU A 197 2.53 -19.29 8.31
CA LEU A 197 2.38 -19.57 9.76
C LEU A 197 2.89 -20.95 10.12
N LYS A 198 2.79 -21.91 9.20
CA LYS A 198 3.25 -23.30 9.41
C LYS A 198 4.77 -23.37 9.49
N ASN A 199 5.48 -22.74 8.56
CA ASN A 199 6.94 -22.76 8.51
C ASN A 199 7.58 -21.56 9.23
N LYS A 200 6.76 -20.68 9.84
CA LYS A 200 7.19 -19.49 10.60
C LYS A 200 8.02 -18.52 9.75
N LEU A 201 7.55 -18.18 8.56
CA LEU A 201 8.23 -17.28 7.62
C LEU A 201 7.41 -16.01 7.34
N ILE A 202 8.14 -14.92 7.10
CA ILE A 202 7.62 -13.65 6.58
C ILE A 202 8.17 -13.48 5.17
N PHE A 203 7.30 -13.24 4.21
CA PHE A 203 7.65 -12.81 2.85
C PHE A 203 7.39 -11.31 2.72
N VAL A 204 8.32 -10.57 2.14
CA VAL A 204 8.20 -9.12 1.95
C VAL A 204 8.58 -8.76 0.52
N SER A 205 7.68 -8.10 -0.21
CA SER A 205 8.00 -7.54 -1.51
C SER A 205 8.61 -6.15 -1.35
N ASN A 206 9.65 -5.87 -2.12
CA ASN A 206 10.37 -4.61 -2.15
C ASN A 206 10.25 -4.01 -3.55
N PHE A 207 9.82 -2.75 -3.64
CA PHE A 207 9.77 -2.04 -4.93
C PHE A 207 11.15 -1.73 -5.49
N GLY A 208 12.15 -1.62 -4.60
CA GLY A 208 13.50 -1.24 -4.95
C GLY A 208 13.72 0.28 -5.01
N ASN A 209 12.76 1.08 -4.60
CA ASN A 209 12.98 2.50 -4.41
C ASN A 209 13.84 2.75 -3.17
N VAL A 210 14.86 3.58 -3.32
CA VAL A 210 15.65 4.01 -2.17
C VAL A 210 15.07 5.30 -1.61
N ASP A 211 14.56 5.24 -0.36
CA ASP A 211 14.02 6.41 0.31
C ASP A 211 15.10 7.48 0.49
N TYR A 212 14.82 8.68 -0.02
CA TYR A 212 15.66 9.86 0.17
C TYR A 212 15.79 10.30 1.64
N ARG A 213 14.91 9.82 2.53
CA ARG A 213 14.90 10.15 3.96
C ARG A 213 15.86 9.30 4.78
N ALA A 214 16.33 8.20 4.26
CA ALA A 214 17.36 7.40 4.87
C ALA A 214 18.71 8.14 4.86
N ALA A 215 18.76 9.27 5.58
CA ALA A 215 19.91 10.12 5.73
C ALA A 215 21.06 9.38 6.44
N GLY A 216 21.90 8.77 5.70
CA GLY A 216 23.05 7.95 6.14
C GLY A 216 23.53 7.00 5.06
N ARG A 217 22.72 6.76 4.04
CA ARG A 217 23.07 5.98 2.85
C ARG A 217 23.57 6.94 1.75
N ALA A 218 24.66 7.64 2.01
CA ALA A 218 25.28 8.51 1.02
C ALA A 218 25.53 7.74 -0.29
N GLY A 219 24.95 8.22 -1.39
CA GLY A 219 25.16 7.71 -2.74
C GLY A 219 24.06 6.83 -3.33
N ARG A 220 22.99 6.51 -2.59
CA ARG A 220 21.85 5.74 -3.11
C ARG A 220 20.66 6.58 -3.56
N PHE A 221 20.78 7.87 -3.50
CA PHE A 221 19.70 8.80 -3.85
C PHE A 221 19.28 8.67 -5.32
N GLY A 222 18.00 8.44 -5.58
CA GLY A 222 17.48 8.30 -6.94
C GLY A 222 17.90 7.01 -7.65
N LYS A 223 18.43 6.02 -6.93
CA LYS A 223 18.72 4.70 -7.45
C LYS A 223 17.52 3.79 -7.27
N PHE A 224 17.09 3.16 -8.34
CA PHE A 224 16.19 2.03 -8.27
C PHE A 224 17.05 0.77 -8.14
N GLU A 225 16.92 0.07 -7.02
CA GLU A 225 17.41 -1.29 -6.90
C GLU A 225 16.40 -2.22 -7.60
N PRO A 226 16.81 -3.39 -8.06
CA PRO A 226 15.87 -4.35 -8.64
C PRO A 226 14.76 -4.72 -7.64
N PRO A 227 13.50 -4.89 -8.09
CA PRO A 227 12.45 -5.36 -7.21
C PRO A 227 12.78 -6.79 -6.73
N SER A 228 12.46 -7.06 -5.47
CA SER A 228 12.78 -8.33 -4.83
C SER A 228 11.68 -8.81 -3.89
N ILE A 229 11.77 -10.08 -3.48
CA ILE A 229 11.04 -10.63 -2.34
C ILE A 229 12.07 -11.16 -1.36
N THR A 230 12.09 -10.60 -0.15
CA THR A 230 12.95 -11.04 0.95
C THR A 230 12.18 -11.93 1.92
N VAL A 231 12.83 -12.96 2.47
CA VAL A 231 12.20 -13.95 3.35
C VAL A 231 12.90 -14.02 4.70
N TYR A 232 12.16 -13.89 5.79
CA TYR A 232 12.71 -13.91 7.15
C TYR A 232 11.98 -14.93 8.04
N PRO A 233 12.64 -15.44 9.11
CA PRO A 233 11.93 -16.10 10.22
C PRO A 233 10.96 -15.13 10.91
N MET A 234 9.79 -15.59 11.33
CA MET A 234 8.79 -14.75 12.03
C MET A 234 9.29 -14.15 13.34
N GLU A 235 10.27 -14.78 13.99
CA GLU A 235 10.83 -14.30 15.26
C GLU A 235 12.03 -13.35 15.07
N SER A 236 12.35 -12.97 13.83
CA SER A 236 13.42 -12.04 13.53
C SER A 236 13.20 -10.67 14.18
N THR A 237 14.30 -10.04 14.61
CA THR A 237 14.30 -8.68 15.16
C THR A 237 15.64 -7.98 14.90
N GLY A 238 15.64 -6.67 14.75
CA GLY A 238 16.82 -5.85 14.49
C GLY A 238 17.40 -6.03 13.09
N ASN A 239 18.71 -5.84 12.95
CA ASN A 239 19.42 -5.88 11.68
C ASN A 239 19.83 -7.31 11.29
N VAL A 240 18.90 -8.05 10.68
CA VAL A 240 19.09 -9.47 10.29
C VAL A 240 19.09 -9.64 8.79
N LYS A 241 19.87 -10.59 8.29
CA LYS A 241 19.88 -10.97 6.87
C LYS A 241 18.65 -11.82 6.54
N PRO A 242 18.06 -11.67 5.35
CA PRO A 242 17.02 -12.59 4.88
C PRO A 242 17.59 -14.02 4.71
N LEU A 243 16.74 -15.02 4.90
CA LEU A 243 17.06 -16.42 4.61
C LEU A 243 17.20 -16.68 3.11
N ARG A 244 16.37 -16.01 2.30
CA ARG A 244 16.31 -16.13 0.85
C ARG A 244 15.90 -14.79 0.25
N ILE A 245 16.25 -14.60 -1.02
CA ILE A 245 15.88 -13.43 -1.81
C ILE A 245 15.50 -13.89 -3.20
N ILE A 246 14.27 -13.64 -3.63
CA ILE A 246 13.83 -13.83 -5.01
C ILE A 246 14.07 -12.52 -5.74
N GLU A 247 15.01 -12.50 -6.68
CA GLU A 247 15.41 -11.29 -7.40
C GLU A 247 16.03 -11.65 -8.74
N GLY A 248 15.82 -10.83 -9.77
CA GLY A 248 16.45 -10.98 -11.07
C GLY A 248 15.45 -10.95 -12.23
N PRO A 249 15.93 -10.88 -13.48
CA PRO A 249 15.08 -10.67 -14.66
C PRO A 249 14.09 -11.78 -14.94
N LYS A 250 14.37 -13.03 -14.54
CA LYS A 250 13.43 -14.15 -14.75
C LYS A 250 12.22 -14.07 -13.83
N THR A 251 12.30 -13.32 -12.73
CA THR A 251 11.18 -13.16 -11.80
C THR A 251 10.01 -12.40 -12.42
N LEU A 252 10.26 -11.57 -13.43
CA LEU A 252 9.30 -10.69 -14.11
C LEU A 252 8.62 -9.68 -13.18
N MET A 253 9.16 -9.46 -11.99
CA MET A 253 8.63 -8.47 -11.05
C MET A 253 8.81 -7.05 -11.59
N ASN A 254 7.72 -6.29 -11.47
CA ASN A 254 7.68 -4.87 -11.79
C ASN A 254 6.68 -4.18 -10.86
N TRP A 255 7.17 -3.53 -9.83
CA TRP A 255 6.40 -3.00 -8.71
C TRP A 255 5.56 -4.10 -8.03
N PRO A 256 6.22 -5.06 -7.35
CA PRO A 256 5.52 -6.12 -6.63
C PRO A 256 4.84 -5.54 -5.38
N ALA A 257 3.54 -5.29 -5.46
CA ALA A 257 2.74 -4.67 -4.41
C ALA A 257 2.29 -5.70 -3.35
N HIS A 258 0.99 -5.85 -3.09
CA HIS A 258 0.51 -6.80 -2.09
C HIS A 258 0.82 -8.25 -2.43
N MET A 259 0.97 -9.04 -1.37
CA MET A 259 1.16 -10.49 -1.47
C MET A 259 0.12 -11.24 -0.65
N ALA A 260 -0.17 -12.49 -1.07
CA ALA A 260 -0.97 -13.43 -0.32
C ALA A 260 -0.33 -14.82 -0.40
N PHE A 261 -0.42 -15.57 0.68
CA PHE A 261 0.21 -16.90 0.80
C PHE A 261 -0.83 -18.00 0.96
N HIS A 262 -0.71 -19.03 0.15
CA HIS A 262 -1.55 -20.24 0.25
C HIS A 262 -0.77 -21.36 0.96
N GLU A 263 -1.09 -21.58 2.23
CA GLU A 263 -0.31 -22.45 3.09
C GLU A 263 -0.26 -23.92 2.61
N GLU A 264 -1.40 -24.51 2.24
CA GLU A 264 -1.44 -25.89 1.76
C GLU A 264 -0.70 -26.11 0.45
N ARG A 265 -0.75 -25.15 -0.45
CA ARG A 265 -0.08 -25.22 -1.75
C ARG A 265 1.37 -24.76 -1.69
N GLN A 266 1.78 -24.10 -0.62
CA GLN A 266 3.09 -23.46 -0.47
C GLN A 266 3.38 -22.52 -1.65
N GLU A 267 2.38 -21.70 -2.01
CA GLU A 267 2.42 -20.78 -3.14
C GLU A 267 2.26 -19.34 -2.66
N LEU A 268 3.11 -18.47 -3.16
CA LEU A 268 3.10 -17.03 -2.90
C LEU A 268 2.55 -16.30 -4.13
N PHE A 269 1.44 -15.62 -3.96
CA PHE A 269 0.81 -14.77 -4.98
C PHE A 269 1.28 -13.34 -4.80
N VAL A 270 1.68 -12.70 -5.89
CA VAL A 270 2.25 -11.35 -5.91
C VAL A 270 1.48 -10.49 -6.89
N ALA A 271 0.91 -9.40 -6.42
CA ALA A 271 0.34 -8.37 -7.27
C ALA A 271 1.49 -7.60 -7.95
N ASN A 272 1.61 -7.71 -9.27
CA ASN A 272 2.67 -7.12 -10.07
C ASN A 272 2.11 -5.90 -10.79
N ASP A 273 2.02 -4.79 -10.05
CA ASP A 273 1.18 -3.63 -10.34
C ASP A 273 1.50 -2.99 -11.71
N ALA A 274 2.74 -2.58 -11.93
CA ALA A 274 3.13 -1.88 -13.16
C ALA A 274 3.08 -2.76 -14.42
N ASP A 275 3.00 -4.09 -14.26
CA ASP A 275 2.92 -5.04 -15.37
C ASP A 275 1.52 -5.65 -15.57
N ASN A 276 0.52 -5.19 -14.81
CA ASN A 276 -0.87 -5.65 -14.90
C ASN A 276 -0.99 -7.19 -14.84
N SER A 277 -0.32 -7.81 -13.86
CA SER A 277 -0.28 -9.26 -13.74
C SER A 277 -0.28 -9.72 -12.27
N ILE A 278 -0.58 -11.00 -12.06
CA ILE A 278 -0.31 -11.69 -10.81
C ILE A 278 0.77 -12.75 -11.10
N LEU A 279 1.83 -12.71 -10.31
CA LEU A 279 2.90 -13.71 -10.35
C LEU A 279 2.69 -14.70 -9.22
N VAL A 280 2.97 -15.97 -9.46
CA VAL A 280 2.88 -17.02 -8.43
C VAL A 280 4.23 -17.73 -8.33
N PHE A 281 4.81 -17.70 -7.14
CA PHE A 281 6.07 -18.38 -6.80
C PHE A 281 5.84 -19.52 -5.81
N ARG A 282 6.80 -20.44 -5.70
CA ARG A 282 6.84 -21.39 -4.59
C ARG A 282 7.41 -20.72 -3.35
N ALA A 283 6.97 -21.11 -2.18
CA ALA A 283 7.55 -20.65 -0.91
C ALA A 283 9.06 -20.93 -0.79
N SER A 284 9.56 -21.95 -1.48
CA SER A 284 10.97 -22.36 -1.47
C SER A 284 11.85 -21.65 -2.50
N ASP A 285 11.28 -20.83 -3.39
CA ASP A 285 12.03 -20.19 -4.46
C ASP A 285 13.08 -19.20 -3.89
N ASP A 286 14.20 -19.07 -4.62
CA ASP A 286 15.35 -18.26 -4.25
C ASP A 286 16.09 -17.82 -5.53
N GLY A 287 16.75 -16.66 -5.47
CA GLY A 287 17.51 -16.10 -6.59
C GLY A 287 16.66 -15.75 -7.81
N ASP A 288 17.26 -15.81 -9.01
CA ASP A 288 16.63 -15.45 -10.27
C ASP A 288 15.73 -16.58 -10.80
N THR A 289 14.59 -16.77 -10.15
CA THR A 289 13.62 -17.84 -10.41
C THR A 289 12.39 -17.31 -11.13
N ALA A 290 11.96 -18.00 -12.18
CA ALA A 290 10.72 -17.65 -12.88
C ALA A 290 9.48 -18.07 -12.07
N PRO A 291 8.38 -17.27 -12.11
CA PRO A 291 7.14 -17.68 -11.48
C PRO A 291 6.58 -18.97 -12.09
N ILE A 292 5.98 -19.81 -11.27
CA ILE A 292 5.36 -21.08 -11.72
C ILE A 292 4.05 -20.86 -12.46
N ARG A 293 3.37 -19.73 -12.25
CA ARG A 293 2.18 -19.29 -12.99
C ARG A 293 2.15 -17.77 -13.09
N ILE A 294 1.51 -17.28 -14.14
CA ILE A 294 1.29 -15.86 -14.39
C ILE A 294 -0.15 -15.68 -14.85
N ILE A 295 -0.92 -14.83 -14.18
CA ILE A 295 -2.24 -14.40 -14.65
C ILE A 295 -2.07 -13.04 -15.30
N LYS A 296 -2.18 -12.98 -16.63
CA LYS A 296 -1.91 -11.77 -17.41
C LYS A 296 -2.59 -11.85 -18.78
N GLY A 297 -3.10 -10.74 -19.26
CA GLY A 297 -3.64 -10.59 -20.61
C GLY A 297 -4.97 -9.84 -20.63
N PRO A 298 -5.46 -9.44 -21.80
CA PRO A 298 -6.64 -8.60 -21.96
C PRO A 298 -7.95 -9.21 -21.44
N LYS A 299 -8.05 -10.55 -21.42
CA LYS A 299 -9.25 -11.23 -20.92
C LYS A 299 -9.35 -11.21 -19.40
N THR A 300 -8.22 -11.01 -18.69
CA THR A 300 -8.18 -11.05 -17.23
C THR A 300 -8.90 -9.87 -16.60
N GLY A 301 -8.97 -8.73 -17.27
CA GLY A 301 -9.47 -7.48 -16.69
C GLY A 301 -8.57 -6.91 -15.59
N ILE A 302 -7.37 -7.45 -15.39
CA ILE A 302 -6.40 -6.95 -14.40
C ILE A 302 -5.79 -5.65 -14.93
N LYS A 303 -5.87 -4.60 -14.11
CA LYS A 303 -5.36 -3.27 -14.45
C LYS A 303 -4.82 -2.56 -13.21
N SER A 304 -3.51 -2.29 -13.21
CA SER A 304 -2.79 -1.75 -12.05
C SER A 304 -3.29 -2.39 -10.75
N PRO A 305 -2.94 -3.66 -10.48
CA PRO A 305 -3.44 -4.40 -9.33
C PRO A 305 -2.53 -4.20 -8.10
N PRO A 306 -2.78 -3.22 -7.20
CA PRO A 306 -1.96 -3.07 -6.01
C PRO A 306 -2.35 -4.05 -4.91
N GLY A 307 -3.60 -4.51 -4.86
CA GLY A 307 -4.15 -5.30 -3.78
C GLY A 307 -4.66 -6.67 -4.17
N ILE A 308 -4.32 -7.68 -3.38
CA ILE A 308 -4.86 -9.04 -3.51
C ILE A 308 -5.28 -9.62 -2.17
N ALA A 309 -6.27 -10.49 -2.18
CA ALA A 309 -6.65 -11.31 -1.04
C ALA A 309 -6.94 -12.75 -1.49
N LEU A 310 -6.64 -13.69 -0.61
CA LEU A 310 -6.81 -15.11 -0.87
C LEU A 310 -7.83 -15.72 0.09
N ASP A 311 -8.79 -16.43 -0.46
CA ASP A 311 -9.62 -17.36 0.29
C ASP A 311 -9.13 -18.79 0.03
N SER A 312 -8.25 -19.28 0.89
CA SER A 312 -7.67 -20.62 0.74
C SER A 312 -8.71 -21.74 0.90
N LYS A 313 -9.77 -21.50 1.68
CA LYS A 313 -10.85 -22.48 1.93
C LYS A 313 -11.69 -22.72 0.67
N LEU A 314 -11.95 -21.68 -0.09
CA LEU A 314 -12.73 -21.72 -1.34
C LEU A 314 -11.85 -21.80 -2.58
N GLY A 315 -10.55 -21.62 -2.44
CA GLY A 315 -9.60 -21.61 -3.55
C GLY A 315 -9.83 -20.41 -4.49
N GLU A 316 -10.14 -19.23 -3.94
CA GLU A 316 -10.42 -18.01 -4.68
C GLU A 316 -9.37 -16.92 -4.42
N LEU A 317 -8.94 -16.25 -5.49
CA LEU A 317 -8.05 -15.09 -5.47
C LEU A 317 -8.85 -13.86 -5.88
N TYR A 318 -8.88 -12.84 -5.02
CA TYR A 318 -9.51 -11.55 -5.23
C TYR A 318 -8.44 -10.52 -5.55
N ILE A 319 -8.66 -9.74 -6.62
CA ILE A 319 -7.70 -8.74 -7.10
C ILE A 319 -8.42 -7.40 -7.14
N ALA A 320 -7.92 -6.43 -6.37
CA ALA A 320 -8.33 -5.02 -6.47
C ALA A 320 -7.61 -4.37 -7.66
N ASN A 321 -8.36 -3.71 -8.53
CA ASN A 321 -7.82 -3.05 -9.71
C ASN A 321 -7.95 -1.54 -9.54
N MET A 322 -6.81 -0.86 -9.36
CA MET A 322 -6.74 0.58 -9.23
C MET A 322 -6.98 1.27 -10.58
N GLY A 323 -6.46 0.71 -11.66
CA GLY A 323 -6.61 1.25 -13.01
C GLY A 323 -8.02 1.12 -13.62
N THR A 324 -8.90 0.35 -12.97
CA THR A 324 -10.33 0.28 -13.25
C THR A 324 -11.09 0.10 -11.94
N PRO A 325 -12.27 0.71 -11.75
CA PRO A 325 -13.02 0.57 -10.49
C PRO A 325 -13.64 -0.83 -10.38
N SER A 326 -12.80 -1.86 -10.17
CA SER A 326 -13.28 -3.25 -10.17
C SER A 326 -12.48 -4.17 -9.24
N ILE A 327 -13.15 -5.23 -8.80
CA ILE A 327 -12.53 -6.40 -8.16
C ILE A 327 -12.75 -7.58 -9.11
N THR A 328 -11.66 -8.26 -9.51
CA THR A 328 -11.73 -9.49 -10.31
C THR A 328 -11.41 -10.70 -9.45
N VAL A 329 -12.13 -11.80 -9.66
CA VAL A 329 -12.00 -13.03 -8.86
C VAL A 329 -11.61 -14.19 -9.74
N PHE A 330 -10.57 -14.91 -9.34
CA PHE A 330 -10.03 -16.06 -10.07
C PHE A 330 -9.93 -17.30 -9.17
N PRO A 331 -9.94 -18.50 -9.73
CA PRO A 331 -9.49 -19.67 -8.98
C PRO A 331 -7.98 -19.55 -8.69
N VAL A 332 -7.50 -20.04 -7.56
CA VAL A 332 -6.06 -20.03 -7.20
C VAL A 332 -5.17 -20.78 -8.20
N THR A 333 -5.77 -21.62 -9.05
CA THR A 333 -5.08 -22.37 -10.10
C THR A 333 -5.02 -21.63 -11.43
N ALA A 334 -5.57 -20.41 -11.53
CA ALA A 334 -5.57 -19.63 -12.75
C ALA A 334 -4.16 -19.41 -13.31
N ASN A 335 -4.04 -19.42 -14.65
CA ASN A 335 -2.79 -19.21 -15.38
C ASN A 335 -3.08 -18.67 -16.77
N GLY A 336 -2.26 -17.74 -17.24
CA GLY A 336 -2.35 -17.15 -18.58
C GLY A 336 -3.47 -16.11 -18.73
N ASP A 337 -3.92 -15.89 -19.96
CA ASP A 337 -4.97 -14.93 -20.32
C ASP A 337 -6.37 -15.55 -20.20
N VAL A 338 -6.82 -15.70 -18.97
CA VAL A 338 -8.12 -16.29 -18.62
C VAL A 338 -9.08 -15.24 -18.08
N PRO A 339 -10.39 -15.32 -18.36
CA PRO A 339 -11.35 -14.40 -17.76
C PRO A 339 -11.54 -14.70 -16.26
N PRO A 340 -11.89 -13.69 -15.47
CA PRO A 340 -12.29 -13.90 -14.08
C PRO A 340 -13.59 -14.68 -13.98
N THR A 341 -13.76 -15.44 -12.89
CA THR A 341 -15.03 -16.12 -12.57
C THR A 341 -16.14 -15.14 -12.20
N ARG A 342 -15.75 -14.03 -11.56
CA ARG A 342 -16.64 -12.93 -11.15
C ARG A 342 -15.92 -11.60 -11.27
N THR A 343 -16.70 -10.55 -11.52
CA THR A 343 -16.23 -9.16 -11.47
C THR A 343 -17.25 -8.31 -10.72
N ILE A 344 -16.78 -7.62 -9.69
CA ILE A 344 -17.57 -6.61 -8.97
C ILE A 344 -17.06 -5.24 -9.41
N ARG A 345 -17.91 -4.48 -10.07
CA ARG A 345 -17.55 -3.13 -10.54
C ARG A 345 -18.09 -2.06 -9.60
N GLY A 346 -17.24 -1.14 -9.21
CA GLY A 346 -17.59 0.09 -8.49
C GLY A 346 -17.91 1.26 -9.43
N GLY A 347 -17.83 1.05 -10.74
CA GLY A 347 -18.12 2.02 -11.79
C GLY A 347 -18.58 1.36 -13.10
N PRO A 348 -18.91 2.15 -14.14
CA PRO A 348 -19.32 1.62 -15.43
C PRO A 348 -18.25 0.71 -16.05
N GLU A 349 -18.69 -0.23 -16.89
CA GLU A 349 -17.76 -1.06 -17.65
C GLU A 349 -16.87 -0.20 -18.54
N GLY A 350 -15.56 -0.48 -18.52
CA GLY A 350 -14.58 0.32 -19.25
C GLY A 350 -14.21 1.65 -18.58
N ALA A 351 -14.78 1.98 -17.43
CA ALA A 351 -14.33 3.15 -16.67
C ALA A 351 -12.84 3.02 -16.30
N VAL A 352 -12.13 4.12 -16.37
CA VAL A 352 -10.71 4.21 -16.01
C VAL A 352 -10.60 4.78 -14.59
N GLY A 353 -9.79 4.20 -13.75
CA GLY A 353 -9.42 4.77 -12.47
C GLY A 353 -8.47 5.96 -12.71
N LEU A 354 -8.89 7.15 -12.34
CA LEU A 354 -8.12 8.37 -12.59
C LEU A 354 -7.06 8.66 -11.51
N MET A 355 -7.13 7.97 -10.38
CA MET A 355 -6.18 8.12 -9.26
C MET A 355 -5.99 9.60 -8.86
N ILE A 356 -7.08 10.35 -8.73
CA ILE A 356 -7.03 11.79 -8.42
C ILE A 356 -6.69 12.03 -6.93
N GLY A 357 -6.88 11.04 -6.06
CA GLY A 357 -6.66 11.15 -4.62
C GLY A 357 -5.19 11.29 -4.18
N ASN A 358 -4.24 11.09 -5.09
CA ASN A 358 -2.81 11.21 -4.78
C ASN A 358 -2.17 12.32 -5.63
N PRO A 359 -1.88 13.51 -5.06
CA PRO A 359 -1.33 14.65 -5.80
C PRO A 359 0.13 14.42 -6.21
N GLY A 360 0.37 13.47 -7.10
CA GLY A 360 1.70 13.13 -7.62
C GLY A 360 2.28 14.11 -8.65
N ALA A 361 1.51 15.11 -9.11
CA ALA A 361 1.94 16.02 -10.15
C ALA A 361 1.34 17.43 -9.98
N VAL A 362 2.03 18.43 -10.51
CA VAL A 362 1.55 19.81 -10.61
C VAL A 362 1.69 20.27 -12.05
N GLY A 363 0.61 20.77 -12.64
CA GLY A 363 0.61 21.42 -13.93
C GLY A 363 0.43 22.93 -13.78
N TYR A 364 1.05 23.72 -14.67
CA TYR A 364 0.85 25.16 -14.73
C TYR A 364 0.26 25.57 -16.08
N ASP A 365 -0.93 26.17 -16.05
CA ASP A 365 -1.53 26.79 -17.22
C ASP A 365 -1.05 28.25 -17.30
N SER A 366 0.01 28.48 -18.06
CA SER A 366 0.64 29.81 -18.23
C SER A 366 -0.28 30.81 -18.91
N LYS A 367 -1.27 30.35 -19.67
CA LYS A 367 -2.22 31.22 -20.36
C LYS A 367 -3.28 31.79 -19.42
N ARG A 368 -3.63 31.03 -18.36
CA ARG A 368 -4.62 31.44 -17.35
C ARG A 368 -4.03 31.74 -16.00
N GLU A 369 -2.70 31.59 -15.87
CA GLU A 369 -1.95 31.74 -14.62
C GLU A 369 -2.56 30.88 -13.47
N GLN A 370 -2.90 29.62 -13.78
CA GLN A 370 -3.51 28.70 -12.85
C GLN A 370 -2.59 27.49 -12.57
N ILE A 371 -2.52 27.12 -11.32
CA ILE A 371 -1.89 25.86 -10.88
C ILE A 371 -2.97 24.78 -10.85
N LEU A 372 -2.68 23.66 -11.51
CA LEU A 372 -3.53 22.47 -11.55
C LEU A 372 -2.88 21.40 -10.67
N VAL A 373 -3.58 20.99 -9.64
CA VAL A 373 -3.12 19.92 -8.72
C VAL A 373 -4.19 18.85 -8.73
N PRO A 374 -3.87 17.59 -9.08
CA PRO A 374 -4.77 16.48 -8.84
C PRO A 374 -4.90 16.30 -7.32
N ASN A 375 -6.10 15.98 -6.88
CA ASN A 375 -6.40 15.76 -5.46
C ASN A 375 -6.62 14.28 -5.24
#